data_969e8386e4d86bf6fa43a12c283b88c6
#
_entry.id   969e8386e4d86bf6fa43a12c283b88c6
#
_cell.length_a   1.000
_cell.length_b   1.000
_cell.length_c   1.000
_cell.angle_alpha   90.00
_cell.angle_beta   90.00
_cell.angle_gamma   90.00
#
_symmetry.space_group_name_H-M   'P 1'
#
loop_
_entity.id
_entity.type
_entity.pdbx_description
1 polymer ?
#
loop_
_entity_poly.entity_id
_entity_poly.type
_entity_poly.pdbx_seq_one_letter_code
_entity_poly.pdbx_strand_id
1 'polypeptide(L)'
;MPYEIRITRQARKDSETLTPKLRSKLRDILVRVIAENPYEGKKLLGDLAGSYSYRLTYKDRIVYSVDERTRTVYLERARTHYGD
;
A
#
# COMPACT_ATOMS: atom_id res chain seq x y z
N MET A 1 10.58 14.40 -6.44
CA MET A 1 11.31 13.12 -6.31
C MET A 1 10.36 12.08 -5.73
N PRO A 2 10.23 10.92 -6.35
CA PRO A 2 9.34 9.90 -5.79
C PRO A 2 9.90 9.31 -4.51
N TYR A 3 9.00 8.80 -3.68
CA TYR A 3 9.39 8.09 -2.47
C TYR A 3 9.88 6.70 -2.84
N GLU A 4 10.77 6.16 -2.02
CA GLU A 4 11.21 4.78 -2.18
C GLU A 4 10.11 3.85 -1.65
N ILE A 5 9.87 2.74 -2.33
CA ILE A 5 8.87 1.76 -1.90
C ILE A 5 9.60 0.54 -1.33
N ARG A 6 9.25 0.18 -0.11
CA ARG A 6 9.75 -1.04 0.53
C ARG A 6 8.56 -1.95 0.80
N ILE A 7 8.74 -3.24 0.59
CA ILE A 7 7.67 -4.22 0.74
C ILE A 7 7.99 -5.12 1.91
N THR A 8 7.10 -5.15 2.91
CA THR A 8 7.29 -6.00 4.07
C THR A 8 7.09 -7.46 3.70
N ARG A 9 7.56 -8.36 4.58
CA ARG A 9 7.37 -9.80 4.37
C ARG A 9 5.90 -10.15 4.25
N GLN A 10 5.06 -9.58 5.11
CA GLN A 10 3.63 -9.86 5.07
C GLN A 10 3.00 -9.39 3.76
N ALA A 11 3.37 -8.19 3.31
CA ALA A 11 2.84 -7.68 2.05
C ALA A 11 3.29 -8.55 0.88
N ARG A 12 4.51 -9.05 0.92
CA ARG A 12 5.00 -9.95 -0.12
C ARG A 12 4.19 -11.24 -0.17
N LYS A 13 3.88 -11.81 1.01
CA LYS A 13 3.03 -13.00 1.07
C LYS A 13 1.64 -12.71 0.53
N ASP A 14 1.09 -11.55 0.90
CA ASP A 14 -0.23 -11.14 0.39
C ASP A 14 -0.21 -11.06 -1.13
N SER A 15 0.85 -10.47 -1.70
CA SER A 15 0.92 -10.28 -3.15
C SER A 15 1.00 -11.60 -3.89
N GLU A 16 1.55 -12.63 -3.26
CA GLU A 16 1.63 -13.95 -3.87
C GLU A 16 0.26 -14.58 -4.05
N THR A 17 -0.74 -14.12 -3.30
CA THR A 17 -2.11 -14.63 -3.45
C THR A 17 -2.89 -13.90 -4.54
N LEU A 18 -2.31 -12.84 -5.10
CA LEU A 18 -2.97 -12.07 -6.16
C LEU A 18 -2.71 -12.72 -7.51
N THR A 19 -3.66 -12.53 -8.43
CA THR A 19 -3.43 -12.95 -9.82
C THR A 19 -2.31 -12.11 -10.42
N PRO A 20 -1.66 -12.56 -11.50
CA PRO A 20 -0.64 -11.74 -12.16
C PRO A 20 -1.17 -10.36 -12.58
N LYS A 21 -2.42 -10.30 -13.02
CA LYS A 21 -3.02 -9.02 -13.42
C LYS A 21 -3.12 -8.07 -12.23
N LEU A 22 -3.53 -8.58 -11.06
CA LEU A 22 -3.64 -7.74 -9.87
C LEU A 22 -2.27 -7.37 -9.31
N ARG A 23 -1.28 -8.25 -9.42
CA ARG A 23 0.09 -7.88 -9.03
C ARG A 23 0.63 -6.75 -9.88
N SER A 24 0.33 -6.79 -11.19
CA SER A 24 0.73 -5.71 -12.09
C SER A 24 0.04 -4.40 -11.71
N LYS A 25 -1.26 -4.48 -11.37
CA LYS A 25 -2.01 -3.31 -10.93
C LYS A 25 -1.44 -2.75 -9.65
N LEU A 26 -1.08 -3.62 -8.70
CA LEU A 26 -0.46 -3.21 -7.44
C LEU A 26 0.83 -2.45 -7.71
N ARG A 27 1.68 -2.98 -8.57
CA ARG A 27 2.93 -2.32 -8.93
C ARG A 27 2.67 -0.94 -9.51
N ASP A 28 1.70 -0.83 -10.42
CA ASP A 28 1.38 0.46 -11.03
C ASP A 28 0.91 1.46 -9.99
N ILE A 29 0.06 1.03 -9.06
CA ILE A 29 -0.41 1.91 -7.99
C ILE A 29 0.76 2.39 -7.15
N LEU A 30 1.65 1.49 -6.76
CA LEU A 30 2.79 1.86 -5.93
C LEU A 30 3.72 2.84 -6.63
N VAL A 31 4.01 2.60 -7.89
CA VAL A 31 4.99 3.41 -8.62
C VAL A 31 4.39 4.72 -9.11
N ARG A 32 3.17 4.67 -9.63
CA ARG A 32 2.59 5.84 -10.31
C ARG A 32 1.74 6.71 -9.41
N VAL A 33 1.22 6.16 -8.31
CA VAL A 33 0.36 6.91 -7.41
C VAL A 33 1.05 7.14 -6.08
N ILE A 34 1.34 6.06 -5.36
CA ILE A 34 1.80 6.15 -3.97
C ILE A 34 3.21 6.75 -3.89
N ALA A 35 4.13 6.32 -4.75
CA ALA A 35 5.49 6.85 -4.70
C ALA A 35 5.53 8.34 -5.05
N GLU A 36 4.61 8.80 -5.90
CA GLU A 36 4.55 10.20 -6.29
C GLU A 36 3.88 11.06 -5.22
N ASN A 37 2.84 10.52 -4.58
CA ASN A 37 2.13 11.21 -3.49
C ASN A 37 1.58 10.19 -2.51
N PRO A 38 2.36 9.83 -1.48
CA PRO A 38 1.93 8.79 -0.54
C PRO A 38 0.73 9.20 0.31
N TYR A 39 0.35 10.46 0.31
CA TYR A 39 -0.80 10.92 1.08
C TYR A 39 -2.10 10.85 0.28
N GLU A 40 -2.05 10.23 -0.90
CA GLU A 40 -3.23 10.02 -1.74
C GLU A 40 -4.21 9.03 -1.10
N GLY A 41 -3.71 8.09 -0.30
CA GLY A 41 -4.53 7.10 0.35
C GLY A 41 -5.37 7.66 1.49
N LYS A 42 -6.28 6.82 1.96
CA LYS A 42 -7.14 7.18 3.08
C LYS A 42 -6.39 6.97 4.39
N LYS A 43 -6.34 8.01 5.20
CA LYS A 43 -5.69 7.97 6.50
C LYS A 43 -6.48 7.07 7.45
N LEU A 44 -5.78 6.15 8.11
CA LEU A 44 -6.40 5.22 9.03
C LEU A 44 -6.34 5.76 10.45
N LEU A 45 -7.30 5.33 11.27
CA LEU A 45 -7.46 5.79 12.64
C LEU A 45 -7.35 4.63 13.61
N GLY A 46 -7.36 4.92 14.92
CA GLY A 46 -7.34 3.90 15.96
C GLY A 46 -6.01 3.18 16.01
N ASP A 47 -6.07 1.86 16.09
CA ASP A 47 -4.88 1.03 16.22
C ASP A 47 -3.96 1.13 15.00
N LEU A 48 -4.48 1.60 13.89
CA LEU A 48 -3.71 1.71 12.66
C LEU A 48 -3.38 3.17 12.32
N ALA A 49 -3.51 4.05 13.30
CA ALA A 49 -3.11 5.44 13.11
C ALA A 49 -1.67 5.51 12.66
N GLY A 50 -1.38 6.34 11.66
CA GLY A 50 -0.06 6.43 11.05
C GLY A 50 0.04 5.66 9.75
N SER A 51 -0.95 4.84 9.43
CA SER A 51 -0.99 4.11 8.18
C SER A 51 -2.08 4.67 7.28
N TYR A 52 -2.01 4.31 6.00
CA TYR A 52 -2.95 4.73 4.96
C TYR A 52 -3.44 3.49 4.23
N SER A 53 -4.64 3.59 3.66
CA SER A 53 -5.12 2.52 2.80
C SER A 53 -5.45 3.08 1.43
N TYR A 54 -5.35 2.23 0.41
CA TYR A 54 -5.67 2.59 -0.95
C TYR A 54 -6.36 1.40 -1.60
N ARG A 55 -7.37 1.65 -2.40
CA ARG A 55 -8.17 0.58 -3.00
C ARG A 55 -7.38 -0.12 -4.11
N LEU A 56 -7.28 -1.44 -4.00
CA LEU A 56 -6.71 -2.27 -5.06
C LEU A 56 -7.81 -2.79 -5.98
N THR A 57 -8.85 -3.36 -5.37
CA THR A 57 -10.08 -3.75 -6.05
C THR A 57 -11.22 -3.29 -5.17
N TYR A 58 -12.45 -3.51 -5.61
CA TYR A 58 -13.56 -3.09 -4.76
C TYR A 58 -13.64 -3.92 -3.47
N LYS A 59 -12.97 -5.09 -3.44
CA LYS A 59 -12.91 -5.94 -2.24
C LYS A 59 -11.63 -5.76 -1.44
N ASP A 60 -10.54 -5.48 -2.11
CA ASP A 60 -9.22 -5.53 -1.49
C ASP A 60 -8.60 -4.15 -1.41
N ARG A 61 -7.90 -3.91 -0.32
CA ARG A 61 -7.16 -2.66 -0.13
C ARG A 61 -5.72 -2.98 0.23
N ILE A 62 -4.83 -2.05 -0.08
CA ILE A 62 -3.46 -2.11 0.42
C ILE A 62 -3.37 -1.20 1.64
N VAL A 63 -2.44 -1.51 2.52
CA VAL A 63 -2.15 -0.69 3.70
C VAL A 63 -0.66 -0.38 3.69
N TYR A 64 -0.33 0.88 3.88
CA TYR A 64 1.06 1.31 3.86
C TYR A 64 1.28 2.43 4.88
N SER A 65 2.54 2.63 5.25
CA SER A 65 2.94 3.72 6.11
C SER A 65 4.00 4.54 5.40
N VAL A 66 4.21 5.76 5.88
CA VAL A 66 5.13 6.70 5.25
C VAL A 66 6.15 7.16 6.29
N ASP A 67 7.42 7.03 5.96
CA ASP A 67 8.49 7.62 6.75
C ASP A 67 8.98 8.84 5.98
N GLU A 68 8.53 10.00 6.43
CA GLU A 68 8.85 11.25 5.74
C GLU A 68 10.33 11.61 5.84
N ARG A 69 10.95 11.23 6.94
CA ARG A 69 12.35 11.55 7.17
C ARG A 69 13.25 10.91 6.13
N THR A 70 12.94 9.66 5.78
CA THR A 70 13.72 8.92 4.78
C THR A 70 13.05 8.90 3.42
N ARG A 71 11.86 9.51 3.30
CA ARG A 71 11.04 9.52 2.10
C ARG A 71 10.83 8.10 1.59
N THR A 72 10.37 7.24 2.50
CA THR A 72 10.15 5.83 2.22
C THR A 72 8.71 5.45 2.54
N VAL A 73 8.11 4.66 1.68
CA VAL A 73 6.79 4.07 1.89
C VAL A 73 6.99 2.59 2.16
N TYR A 74 6.38 2.10 3.24
CA TYR A 74 6.42 0.68 3.58
C TYR A 74 5.06 0.08 3.29
N LEU A 75 4.99 -0.82 2.31
CA LEU A 75 3.76 -1.55 2.03
C LEU A 75 3.62 -2.64 3.08
N GLU A 76 2.62 -2.50 3.94
CA GLU A 76 2.42 -3.40 5.08
C GLU A 76 1.49 -4.53 4.76
N ARG A 77 0.45 -4.28 3.96
CA ARG A 77 -0.46 -5.31 3.49
C ARG A 77 -0.78 -5.04 2.03
N ALA A 78 -0.81 -6.08 1.24
CA ALA A 78 -1.11 -5.96 -0.18
C ALA A 78 -2.49 -6.49 -0.53
N ARG A 79 -3.17 -7.11 0.42
CA ARG A 79 -4.51 -7.64 0.23
C ARG A 79 -5.18 -7.74 1.59
N THR A 80 -6.22 -6.92 1.80
CA THR A 80 -6.94 -6.92 3.05
C THR A 80 -8.35 -6.40 2.82
N HIS A 81 -9.32 -6.92 3.57
CA HIS A 81 -10.72 -6.49 3.52
C HIS A 81 -10.99 -5.42 4.56
N TYR A 82 -10.14 -4.47 4.62
CA TYR A 82 -10.11 -3.48 5.66
C TYR A 82 -11.28 -2.52 5.55
N GLY A 83 -11.99 -2.32 6.65
CA GLY A 83 -13.11 -1.40 6.67
C GLY A 83 -14.43 -2.00 6.25
N ASP A 84 -14.49 -3.29 6.06
CA ASP A 84 -15.75 -3.98 5.74
C ASP A 84 -16.58 -4.22 6.97
#